data_c1c0ba85a2a1a24d9be61c4c5181870b
#
_entry.id   c1c0ba85a2a1a24d9be61c4c5181870b
#
_cell.length_a   1.000
_cell.length_b   1.000
_cell.length_c   1.000
_cell.angle_alpha   90.00
_cell.angle_beta   90.00
_cell.angle_gamma   90.00
#
_symmetry.space_group_name_H-M   'P 1'
#
loop_
_entity.id
_entity.type
_entity.pdbx_description
1 polymer ?
#
loop_
_entity_poly.entity_id
_entity_poly.type
_entity_poly.pdbx_seq_one_letter_code
_entity_poly.pdbx_strand_id
1 'polypeptide(L)'
;MRAAVFHGPNQPLAIEEVPTPTPGPGQILVKVAACGVCHTDLHYLDHGVPTAKKPPLILGHEAAGTVAALGPDVKAFAEGDRVLLPAVLTCGTCFFCRTGRENICQSMVMFGNNIDGAYAEFVLAPAKDAFRMP
;
A
#
# COMPACT_ATOMS: atom_id res chain seq x y z
N MET A 1 12.78 3.98 -8.79
CA MET A 1 11.66 3.17 -9.32
C MET A 1 10.68 4.06 -10.03
N ARG A 2 10.01 3.51 -11.06
CA ARG A 2 8.91 4.22 -11.72
C ARG A 2 7.64 4.10 -10.90
N ALA A 3 6.87 5.20 -10.85
CA ALA A 3 5.56 5.23 -10.21
C ALA A 3 4.60 6.14 -10.99
N ALA A 4 3.29 5.86 -10.90
CA ALA A 4 2.24 6.73 -11.39
C ALA A 4 1.80 7.64 -10.24
N VAL A 5 2.26 8.89 -10.28
CA VAL A 5 2.11 9.87 -9.19
C VAL A 5 0.86 10.72 -9.42
N PHE A 6 0.05 10.85 -8.39
CA PHE A 6 -1.12 11.71 -8.33
C PHE A 6 -0.72 13.08 -7.77
N HIS A 7 -0.86 14.13 -8.57
CA HIS A 7 -0.57 15.52 -8.18
C HIS A 7 -1.82 16.33 -7.82
N GLY A 8 -3.00 15.79 -8.10
CA GLY A 8 -4.27 16.43 -7.79
C GLY A 8 -5.39 15.99 -8.73
N PRO A 9 -6.64 16.33 -8.41
CA PRO A 9 -7.78 15.93 -9.21
C PRO A 9 -7.79 16.58 -10.59
N ASN A 10 -8.51 15.95 -11.53
CA ASN A 10 -8.68 16.39 -12.90
C ASN A 10 -7.36 16.54 -13.71
N GLN A 11 -6.34 15.76 -13.32
CA GLN A 11 -5.07 15.66 -14.01
C GLN A 11 -4.73 14.18 -14.19
N PRO A 12 -4.10 13.80 -15.32
CA PRO A 12 -3.62 12.43 -15.49
C PRO A 12 -2.53 12.12 -14.45
N LEU A 13 -2.41 10.85 -14.08
CA LEU A 13 -1.27 10.39 -13.29
C LEU A 13 0.03 10.61 -14.08
N ALA A 14 1.04 11.18 -13.42
CA ALA A 14 2.35 11.40 -14.01
C ALA A 14 3.25 10.18 -13.77
N ILE A 15 3.88 9.65 -14.81
CA ILE A 15 4.90 8.59 -14.64
C ILE A 15 6.22 9.26 -14.27
N GLU A 16 6.69 8.99 -13.08
CA GLU A 16 7.89 9.62 -12.51
C GLU A 16 8.88 8.60 -11.97
N GLU A 17 10.15 8.97 -11.97
CA GLU A 17 11.19 8.27 -11.23
C GLU A 17 11.23 8.79 -9.79
N VAL A 18 10.93 7.91 -8.85
CA VAL A 18 10.94 8.22 -7.41
C VAL A 18 11.93 7.29 -6.69
N PRO A 19 12.44 7.66 -5.52
CA PRO A 19 13.29 6.76 -4.74
C PRO A 19 12.56 5.44 -4.44
N THR A 20 13.26 4.32 -4.61
CA THR A 20 12.75 3.02 -4.14
C THR A 20 12.81 3.02 -2.60
N PRO A 21 11.70 2.78 -1.91
CA PRO A 21 11.69 2.82 -0.46
C PRO A 21 12.45 1.62 0.13
N THR A 22 12.98 1.80 1.33
CA THR A 22 13.69 0.75 2.09
C THR A 22 12.79 0.25 3.22
N PRO A 23 12.62 -1.09 3.38
CA PRO A 23 11.77 -1.61 4.43
C PRO A 23 12.40 -1.42 5.82
N GLY A 24 11.64 -0.80 6.72
CA GLY A 24 11.95 -0.67 8.14
C GLY A 24 11.56 -1.92 8.96
N PRO A 25 11.72 -1.89 10.29
CA PRO A 25 11.35 -3.00 11.16
C PRO A 25 9.90 -3.47 10.94
N GLY A 26 9.71 -4.78 10.77
CA GLY A 26 8.40 -5.40 10.54
C GLY A 26 7.78 -5.13 9.18
N GLN A 27 8.49 -4.48 8.25
CA GLN A 27 8.01 -4.20 6.89
C GLN A 27 8.64 -5.13 5.85
N ILE A 28 7.93 -5.31 4.75
CA ILE A 28 8.43 -5.94 3.53
C ILE A 28 8.36 -4.95 2.38
N LEU A 29 9.34 -5.03 1.47
CA LEU A 29 9.29 -4.38 0.18
C LEU A 29 8.71 -5.38 -0.83
N VAL A 30 7.62 -5.03 -1.47
CA VAL A 30 6.96 -5.89 -2.46
C VAL A 30 7.21 -5.32 -3.85
N LYS A 31 7.79 -6.12 -4.74
CA LYS A 31 7.82 -5.85 -6.18
C LYS A 31 6.43 -6.14 -6.72
N VAL A 32 5.75 -5.11 -7.16
CA VAL A 32 4.36 -5.18 -7.63
C VAL A 32 4.31 -5.93 -8.96
N ALA A 33 3.53 -7.00 -9.02
CA ALA A 33 3.23 -7.74 -10.25
C ALA A 33 1.96 -7.20 -10.92
N ALA A 34 0.96 -6.85 -10.12
CA ALA A 34 -0.28 -6.25 -10.57
C ALA A 34 -0.90 -5.42 -9.45
N CYS A 35 -1.59 -4.35 -9.83
CA CYS A 35 -2.46 -3.59 -8.94
C CYS A 35 -3.77 -3.29 -9.68
N GLY A 36 -4.89 -3.66 -9.09
CA GLY A 36 -6.22 -3.38 -9.62
C GLY A 36 -6.53 -1.89 -9.61
N VAL A 37 -7.39 -1.45 -10.54
CA VAL A 37 -7.95 -0.10 -10.57
C VAL A 37 -9.32 -0.14 -9.90
N CYS A 38 -9.42 0.53 -8.76
CA CYS A 38 -10.64 0.63 -7.99
C CYS A 38 -11.41 1.90 -8.34
N HIS A 39 -12.72 1.88 -8.17
CA HIS A 39 -13.54 3.08 -8.31
C HIS A 39 -13.15 4.19 -7.31
N THR A 40 -12.59 3.82 -6.17
CA THR A 40 -12.03 4.76 -5.19
C THR A 40 -10.93 5.64 -5.78
N ASP A 41 -10.06 5.08 -6.62
CA ASP A 41 -9.01 5.86 -7.29
C ASP A 41 -9.61 6.92 -8.23
N LEU A 42 -10.72 6.58 -8.92
CA LEU A 42 -11.46 7.51 -9.77
C LEU A 42 -12.11 8.65 -8.96
N HIS A 43 -12.57 8.37 -7.75
CA HIS A 43 -13.08 9.43 -6.87
C HIS A 43 -12.01 10.48 -6.54
N TYR A 44 -10.75 10.07 -6.35
CA TYR A 44 -9.66 11.01 -6.14
C TYR A 44 -9.31 11.76 -7.44
N LEU A 45 -9.23 11.02 -8.56
CA LEU A 45 -8.82 11.55 -9.85
C LEU A 45 -9.86 12.50 -10.47
N ASP A 46 -11.11 12.07 -10.54
CA ASP A 46 -12.15 12.72 -11.36
C ASP A 46 -13.10 13.58 -10.51
N HIS A 47 -13.34 13.18 -9.25
CA HIS A 47 -14.33 13.84 -8.40
C HIS A 47 -13.73 14.71 -7.30
N GLY A 48 -12.42 14.76 -7.18
CA GLY A 48 -11.72 15.62 -6.22
C GLY A 48 -11.98 15.25 -4.76
N VAL A 49 -12.35 13.99 -4.47
CA VAL A 49 -12.43 13.52 -3.09
C VAL A 49 -11.05 13.63 -2.45
N PRO A 50 -10.89 14.30 -1.31
CA PRO A 50 -9.57 14.53 -0.73
C PRO A 50 -8.95 13.22 -0.20
N THR A 51 -7.65 13.05 -0.41
CA THR A 51 -6.85 12.02 0.23
C THR A 51 -6.32 12.51 1.58
N ALA A 52 -6.13 11.60 2.54
CA ALA A 52 -5.60 11.96 3.86
C ALA A 52 -4.15 12.46 3.78
N LYS A 53 -3.29 11.77 3.00
CA LYS A 53 -1.99 12.33 2.59
C LYS A 53 -2.21 13.29 1.42
N LYS A 54 -1.75 14.52 1.57
CA LYS A 54 -1.82 15.50 0.46
C LYS A 54 -0.94 15.07 -0.71
N PRO A 55 -1.33 15.33 -1.96
CA PRO A 55 -0.46 15.15 -3.11
C PRO A 55 0.89 15.90 -2.97
N PRO A 56 1.98 15.39 -3.55
CA PRO A 56 2.05 14.21 -4.42
C PRO A 56 1.90 12.90 -3.64
N LEU A 57 1.24 11.92 -4.27
CA LEU A 57 0.88 10.64 -3.67
C LEU A 57 0.83 9.57 -4.77
N ILE A 58 1.26 8.36 -4.47
CA ILE A 58 1.06 7.19 -5.33
C ILE A 58 -0.26 6.53 -4.93
N LEU A 59 -1.20 6.39 -5.88
CA LEU A 59 -2.47 5.70 -5.66
C LEU A 59 -2.33 4.17 -5.77
N GLY A 60 -3.45 3.45 -5.73
CA GLY A 60 -3.51 1.99 -5.88
C GLY A 60 -3.44 1.23 -4.56
N HIS A 61 -4.42 0.36 -4.33
CA HIS A 61 -4.60 -0.36 -3.06
C HIS A 61 -5.04 -1.83 -3.24
N GLU A 62 -5.00 -2.36 -4.46
CA GLU A 62 -5.37 -3.75 -4.78
C GLU A 62 -4.15 -4.50 -5.34
N ALA A 63 -3.11 -4.63 -4.52
CA ALA A 63 -1.79 -5.05 -4.96
C ALA A 63 -1.49 -6.53 -4.69
N ALA A 64 -0.87 -7.16 -5.68
CA ALA A 64 -0.22 -8.45 -5.55
C ALA A 64 1.20 -8.38 -6.13
N GLY A 65 2.11 -9.15 -5.56
CA GLY A 65 3.50 -9.12 -6.01
C GLY A 65 4.38 -10.15 -5.32
N THR A 66 5.67 -9.88 -5.35
CA THR A 66 6.70 -10.75 -4.79
C THR A 66 7.54 -9.97 -3.79
N VAL A 67 7.83 -10.56 -2.65
CA VAL A 67 8.72 -9.97 -1.63
C VAL A 67 10.12 -9.79 -2.24
N ALA A 68 10.56 -8.54 -2.33
CA ALA A 68 11.86 -8.17 -2.90
C ALA A 68 12.91 -7.88 -1.83
N ALA A 69 12.50 -7.46 -0.64
CA ALA A 69 13.38 -7.26 0.51
C ALA A 69 12.58 -7.33 1.81
N LEU A 70 13.27 -7.65 2.89
CA LEU A 70 12.72 -7.76 4.24
C LEU A 70 13.36 -6.71 5.14
N GLY A 71 12.53 -6.04 5.93
CA GLY A 71 13.01 -5.21 7.03
C GLY A 71 13.47 -6.06 8.22
N PRO A 72 14.16 -5.45 9.19
CA PRO A 72 14.52 -6.13 10.43
C PRO A 72 13.32 -6.79 11.10
N ASP A 73 13.58 -7.94 11.74
CA ASP A 73 12.62 -8.72 12.53
C ASP A 73 11.48 -9.40 11.76
N VAL A 74 11.44 -9.30 10.44
CA VAL A 74 10.50 -10.07 9.61
C VAL A 74 10.96 -11.52 9.50
N LYS A 75 10.15 -12.45 10.04
CA LYS A 75 10.40 -13.90 10.02
C LYS A 75 9.31 -14.68 9.28
N ALA A 76 8.19 -14.04 9.00
CA ALA A 76 7.02 -14.71 8.39
C ALA A 76 7.17 -14.91 6.88
N PHE A 77 8.07 -14.16 6.23
CA PHE A 77 8.29 -14.18 4.78
C PHE A 77 9.76 -14.35 4.44
N ALA A 78 10.01 -14.78 3.21
CA ALA A 78 11.32 -14.79 2.57
C ALA A 78 11.25 -13.99 1.25
N GLU A 79 12.41 -13.53 0.77
CA GLU A 79 12.51 -12.97 -0.58
C GLU A 79 12.05 -14.02 -1.61
N GLY A 80 11.27 -13.58 -2.60
CA GLY A 80 10.67 -14.47 -3.59
C GLY A 80 9.27 -14.97 -3.23
N ASP A 81 8.80 -14.82 -1.99
CA ASP A 81 7.43 -15.19 -1.63
C ASP A 81 6.40 -14.34 -2.38
N ARG A 82 5.38 -15.00 -2.92
CA ARG A 82 4.25 -14.31 -3.56
C ARG A 82 3.27 -13.84 -2.49
N VAL A 83 2.84 -12.59 -2.58
CA VAL A 83 1.97 -11.97 -1.57
C VAL A 83 0.84 -11.16 -2.20
N LEU A 84 -0.28 -11.14 -1.49
CA LEU A 84 -1.40 -10.23 -1.68
C LEU A 84 -1.37 -9.20 -0.55
N LEU A 85 -1.60 -7.94 -0.87
CA LEU A 85 -1.71 -6.86 0.11
C LEU A 85 -3.18 -6.41 0.24
N PRO A 86 -3.72 -6.32 1.47
CA PRO A 86 -5.06 -5.77 1.67
C PRO A 86 -5.08 -4.27 1.41
N ALA A 87 -6.22 -3.74 1.00
CA ALA A 87 -6.38 -2.31 0.74
C ALA A 87 -6.15 -1.46 1.99
N VAL A 88 -6.50 -1.98 3.15
CA VAL A 88 -6.43 -1.29 4.44
C VAL A 88 -5.53 -2.05 5.42
N LEU A 89 -4.79 -1.28 6.19
CA LEU A 89 -3.86 -1.75 7.21
C LEU A 89 -4.41 -1.40 8.58
N THR A 90 -4.29 -2.32 9.54
CA THR A 90 -4.82 -2.15 10.89
C THR A 90 -3.71 -2.01 11.91
N CYS A 91 -3.96 -1.32 13.02
CA CYS A 91 -2.92 -1.14 14.04
C CYS A 91 -2.60 -2.42 14.84
N GLY A 92 -3.54 -3.38 14.91
CA GLY A 92 -3.38 -4.62 15.67
C GLY A 92 -3.49 -4.46 17.19
N THR A 93 -3.51 -3.24 17.75
CA THR A 93 -3.38 -2.97 19.19
C THR A 93 -4.59 -2.31 19.83
N CYS A 94 -5.45 -1.63 19.07
CA CYS A 94 -6.65 -1.00 19.63
C CYS A 94 -7.68 -2.05 20.08
N PHE A 95 -8.67 -1.60 20.84
CA PHE A 95 -9.74 -2.47 21.33
C PHE A 95 -10.40 -3.28 20.22
N PHE A 96 -10.71 -2.66 19.09
CA PHE A 96 -11.37 -3.34 17.97
C PHE A 96 -10.50 -4.40 17.33
N CYS A 97 -9.22 -4.12 17.08
CA CYS A 97 -8.29 -5.12 16.57
C CYS A 97 -8.14 -6.31 17.51
N ARG A 98 -8.02 -6.03 18.81
CA ARG A 98 -7.85 -7.08 19.85
C ARG A 98 -9.10 -7.93 20.07
N THR A 99 -10.25 -7.49 19.61
CA THR A 99 -11.54 -8.21 19.72
C THR A 99 -12.04 -8.77 18.37
N GLY A 100 -11.17 -8.85 17.33
CA GLY A 100 -11.50 -9.44 16.03
C GLY A 100 -12.41 -8.56 15.17
N ARG A 101 -12.36 -7.24 15.36
CA ARG A 101 -13.14 -6.25 14.62
C ARG A 101 -12.23 -5.23 13.95
N GLU A 102 -11.21 -5.71 13.24
CA GLU A 102 -10.20 -4.90 12.56
C GLU A 102 -10.80 -3.95 11.52
N ASN A 103 -11.94 -4.30 10.93
CA ASN A 103 -12.68 -3.48 9.97
C ASN A 103 -13.12 -2.10 10.52
N ILE A 104 -13.10 -1.92 11.84
CA ILE A 104 -13.36 -0.65 12.51
C ILE A 104 -12.16 -0.20 13.37
N CYS A 105 -10.96 -0.51 12.92
CA CYS A 105 -9.73 -0.08 13.58
C CYS A 105 -9.68 1.45 13.71
N GLN A 106 -9.38 1.94 14.91
CA GLN A 106 -9.31 3.39 15.20
C GLN A 106 -8.15 4.10 14.50
N SER A 107 -7.12 3.35 14.10
CA SER A 107 -5.92 3.86 13.42
C SER A 107 -5.74 3.17 12.09
N MET A 108 -6.84 3.00 11.36
CA MET A 108 -6.82 2.39 10.02
C MET A 108 -6.05 3.27 9.05
N VAL A 109 -5.23 2.65 8.24
CA VAL A 109 -4.44 3.28 7.17
C VAL A 109 -4.75 2.58 5.85
N MET A 110 -4.93 3.35 4.79
CA MET A 110 -5.22 2.83 3.45
C MET A 110 -4.08 3.19 2.48
N PHE A 111 -3.64 2.22 1.70
CA PHE A 111 -2.76 2.46 0.56
C PHE A 111 -3.40 3.43 -0.44
N GLY A 112 -2.61 4.31 -1.02
CA GLY A 112 -3.11 5.27 -2.00
C GLY A 112 -4.04 6.35 -1.41
N ASN A 113 -4.10 6.46 -0.09
CA ASN A 113 -4.87 7.49 0.61
C ASN A 113 -4.07 8.11 1.77
N ASN A 114 -3.79 7.33 2.81
CA ASN A 114 -3.02 7.77 3.97
C ASN A 114 -1.51 7.67 3.72
N ILE A 115 -1.10 6.70 2.92
CA ILE A 115 0.27 6.40 2.54
C ILE A 115 0.34 6.12 1.04
N ASP A 116 1.56 6.11 0.49
CA ASP A 116 1.78 5.75 -0.91
C ASP A 116 1.30 4.33 -1.18
N GLY A 117 0.63 4.16 -2.31
CA GLY A 117 0.05 2.93 -2.79
C GLY A 117 0.93 2.18 -3.80
N ALA A 118 0.28 1.35 -4.60
CA ALA A 118 0.94 0.34 -5.41
C ALA A 118 0.90 0.60 -6.92
N TYR A 119 0.54 1.79 -7.39
CA TYR A 119 0.77 2.16 -8.80
C TYR A 119 2.24 2.53 -9.02
N ALA A 120 3.12 1.62 -8.63
CA ALA A 120 4.57 1.73 -8.68
C ALA A 120 5.23 0.36 -8.87
N GLU A 121 6.52 0.34 -9.20
CA GLU A 121 7.26 -0.92 -9.31
C GLU A 121 7.43 -1.62 -7.95
N PHE A 122 7.45 -0.86 -6.87
CA PHE A 122 7.58 -1.39 -5.51
C PHE A 122 6.66 -0.65 -4.53
N VAL A 123 6.21 -1.36 -3.50
CA VAL A 123 5.43 -0.80 -2.39
C VAL A 123 5.91 -1.38 -1.06
N LEU A 124 5.93 -0.56 -0.01
CA LEU A 124 6.17 -1.02 1.37
C LEU A 124 4.86 -1.48 2.01
N ALA A 125 4.92 -2.62 2.70
CA ALA A 125 3.79 -3.11 3.48
C ALA A 125 4.25 -3.65 4.84
N PRO A 126 3.43 -3.52 5.90
CA PRO A 126 3.67 -4.27 7.13
C PRO A 126 3.55 -5.77 6.86
N ALA A 127 4.55 -6.55 7.26
CA ALA A 127 4.57 -7.99 7.03
C ALA A 127 3.36 -8.70 7.69
N LYS A 128 2.88 -8.19 8.83
CA LYS A 128 1.72 -8.75 9.54
C LYS A 128 0.41 -8.70 8.75
N ASP A 129 0.29 -7.78 7.81
CA ASP A 129 -0.95 -7.58 7.02
C ASP A 129 -0.87 -8.25 5.64
N ALA A 130 0.30 -8.71 5.21
CA ALA A 130 0.47 -9.39 3.93
C ALA A 130 -0.01 -10.85 3.99
N PHE A 131 -0.63 -11.32 2.91
CA PHE A 131 -1.10 -12.70 2.78
C PHE A 131 -0.24 -13.45 1.76
N ARG A 132 0.27 -14.62 2.16
CA ARG A 132 0.99 -15.51 1.25
C ARG A 132 0.02 -16.08 0.21
N MET A 133 0.38 -15.98 -1.05
CA MET A 133 -0.37 -16.60 -2.14
C MET A 133 0.12 -18.04 -2.37
N PRO A 134 -0.76 -18.96 -2.79
CA PRO A 134 -0.40 -20.34 -3.14
C PRO A 134 0.52 -20.42 -4.35
#